data_6c33d7900049f849202554831326bdaa
#
_entry.id   6c33d7900049f849202554831326bdaa
#
_cell.length_a   1.000
_cell.length_b   1.000
_cell.length_c   1.000
_cell.angle_alpha   90.00
_cell.angle_beta   90.00
_cell.angle_gamma   90.00
#
_symmetry.space_group_name_H-M   'P 1'
#
loop_
_entity.id
_entity.type
_entity.pdbx_description
1 polymer ?
#
loop_
_entity_poly.entity_id
_entity_poly.type
_entity_poly.pdbx_seq_one_letter_code
_entity_poly.pdbx_strand_id
1 'polypeptide(L)'
;MIRLKNILLERVDFHQLATKIVKDAGLKSKVKFTDTGKNKADYTVETDTINIKPTNNLKDFLVTVYHEIDHALDAKKYGKKKYKEKYEMEMGYAGANGGDAHDDNYFEEKAERYGRKMARKFLKKR
;
A
#
# COMPACT_ATOMS: atom_id res chain seq x y z
N MET A 1 -10.10 -9.06 28.26
CA MET A 1 -10.47 -8.83 26.84
C MET A 1 -9.36 -8.19 26.03
N ILE A 2 -8.74 -7.16 26.56
CA ILE A 2 -7.56 -6.54 25.91
C ILE A 2 -6.47 -7.58 25.69
N ARG A 3 -6.31 -8.49 26.62
CA ARG A 3 -5.29 -9.54 26.54
C ARG A 3 -5.49 -10.47 25.36
N LEU A 4 -6.75 -10.86 25.09
CA LEU A 4 -7.04 -11.73 23.96
C LEU A 4 -6.68 -11.04 22.65
N LYS A 5 -7.05 -9.76 22.53
CA LYS A 5 -6.73 -8.98 21.37
C LYS A 5 -5.22 -8.83 21.18
N ASN A 6 -4.49 -8.58 22.27
CA ASN A 6 -3.03 -8.47 22.21
C ASN A 6 -2.39 -9.81 21.80
N ILE A 7 -2.90 -10.92 22.34
CA ILE A 7 -2.41 -12.25 21.97
C ILE A 7 -2.63 -12.50 20.48
N LEU A 8 -3.78 -12.10 19.95
CA LEU A 8 -4.06 -12.25 18.53
C LEU A 8 -3.11 -11.40 17.66
N LEU A 9 -2.83 -10.18 18.11
CA LEU A 9 -1.87 -9.31 17.41
C LEU A 9 -0.46 -9.89 17.41
N GLU A 10 -0.03 -10.47 18.52
CA GLU A 10 1.28 -11.10 18.60
C GLU A 10 1.42 -12.29 17.67
N ARG A 11 0.31 -12.95 17.35
CA ARG A 11 0.29 -14.14 16.49
C ARG A 11 -0.07 -13.82 15.04
N VAL A 12 -0.28 -12.53 14.72
CA VAL A 12 -0.65 -12.16 13.36
C VAL A 12 0.52 -12.44 12.42
N ASP A 13 0.24 -13.24 11.41
CA ASP A 13 1.15 -13.43 10.29
C ASP A 13 0.85 -12.31 9.29
N PHE A 14 1.69 -11.29 9.30
CA PHE A 14 1.49 -10.12 8.44
C PHE A 14 1.52 -10.47 6.96
N HIS A 15 2.31 -11.46 6.56
CA HIS A 15 2.33 -11.90 5.18
C HIS A 15 1.00 -12.50 4.74
N GLN A 16 0.43 -13.39 5.56
CA GLN A 16 -0.87 -13.98 5.29
C GLN A 16 -1.95 -12.91 5.28
N LEU A 17 -1.90 -11.98 6.23
CA LEU A 17 -2.87 -10.88 6.30
C LEU A 17 -2.81 -10.02 5.06
N ALA A 18 -1.62 -9.62 4.62
CA ALA A 18 -1.46 -8.82 3.41
C ALA A 18 -1.98 -9.55 2.18
N THR A 19 -1.66 -10.83 2.04
CA THR A 19 -2.12 -11.66 0.92
C THR A 19 -3.65 -11.71 0.90
N LYS A 20 -4.28 -11.91 2.06
CA LYS A 20 -5.74 -11.94 2.16
C LYS A 20 -6.35 -10.60 1.79
N ILE A 21 -5.81 -9.50 2.29
CA ILE A 21 -6.32 -8.15 2.00
C ILE A 21 -6.22 -7.85 0.51
N VAL A 22 -5.09 -8.20 -0.12
CA VAL A 22 -4.89 -8.01 -1.55
C VAL A 22 -5.92 -8.82 -2.34
N LYS A 23 -6.13 -10.07 -1.97
CA LYS A 23 -7.12 -10.94 -2.62
C LYS A 23 -8.54 -10.40 -2.46
N ASP A 24 -8.87 -9.95 -1.25
CA ASP A 24 -10.21 -9.38 -0.97
C ASP A 24 -10.47 -8.11 -1.78
N ALA A 25 -9.42 -7.40 -2.17
CA ALA A 25 -9.54 -6.22 -3.04
C ALA A 25 -9.71 -6.59 -4.52
N GLY A 26 -9.76 -7.88 -4.85
CA GLY A 26 -9.93 -8.34 -6.22
C GLY A 26 -8.64 -8.34 -7.04
N LEU A 27 -7.50 -8.35 -6.38
CA LEU A 27 -6.20 -8.30 -7.02
C LEU A 27 -5.50 -9.65 -7.00
N LYS A 28 -4.60 -9.85 -7.97
CA LYS A 28 -3.73 -11.03 -8.05
C LYS A 28 -2.27 -10.65 -7.79
N SER A 29 -2.05 -9.46 -7.28
CA SER A 29 -0.71 -8.95 -7.02
C SER A 29 0.04 -9.83 -6.03
N LYS A 30 1.33 -9.97 -6.25
CA LYS A 30 2.21 -10.70 -5.33
C LYS A 30 2.57 -9.81 -4.17
N VAL A 31 2.77 -10.41 -3.00
CA VAL A 31 3.22 -9.69 -1.80
C VAL A 31 4.57 -10.24 -1.38
N LYS A 32 5.56 -9.37 -1.22
CA LYS A 32 6.88 -9.74 -0.74
C LYS A 32 7.27 -8.85 0.44
N PHE A 33 7.86 -9.46 1.44
CA PHE A 33 8.46 -8.72 2.55
C PHE A 33 9.95 -8.60 2.28
N THR A 34 10.42 -7.36 2.14
CA THR A 34 11.80 -7.09 1.77
C THR A 34 12.21 -5.70 2.26
N ASP A 35 13.50 -5.41 2.22
CA ASP A 35 13.99 -4.08 2.55
C ASP A 35 13.72 -3.15 1.36
N THR A 36 12.84 -2.19 1.58
CA THR A 36 12.46 -1.20 0.58
C THR A 36 13.23 0.12 0.73
N GLY A 37 14.26 0.13 1.56
CA GLY A 37 15.07 1.32 1.79
C GLY A 37 14.35 2.31 2.71
N LYS A 38 14.21 3.56 2.26
CA LYS A 38 13.58 4.63 3.05
C LYS A 38 12.06 4.50 3.12
N ASN A 39 11.45 3.86 2.15
CA ASN A 39 10.00 3.73 2.08
C ASN A 39 9.53 2.54 2.91
N LYS A 40 8.32 2.62 3.44
CA LYS A 40 7.71 1.50 4.17
C LYS A 40 7.28 0.39 3.24
N ALA A 41 6.98 0.74 1.99
CA ALA A 41 6.58 -0.21 0.96
C ALA A 41 6.68 0.46 -0.41
N ASP A 42 6.60 -0.35 -1.45
CA ASP A 42 6.45 0.15 -2.80
C ASP A 42 5.65 -0.85 -3.65
N TYR A 43 5.22 -0.40 -4.80
CA TYR A 43 4.52 -1.24 -5.77
C TYR A 43 5.30 -1.26 -7.08
N THR A 44 5.68 -2.45 -7.53
CA THR A 44 6.39 -2.64 -8.79
C THR A 44 5.39 -3.07 -9.86
N VAL A 45 5.04 -2.14 -10.75
CA VAL A 45 4.00 -2.38 -11.75
C VAL A 45 4.41 -3.45 -12.77
N GLU A 46 5.67 -3.52 -13.12
CA GLU A 46 6.18 -4.47 -14.12
C GLU A 46 5.93 -5.92 -13.72
N THR A 47 6.06 -6.22 -12.44
CA THR A 47 5.87 -7.58 -11.91
C THR A 47 4.59 -7.72 -11.11
N ASP A 48 3.80 -6.65 -11.00
CA ASP A 48 2.58 -6.60 -10.20
C ASP A 48 2.86 -7.11 -8.78
N THR A 49 3.83 -6.49 -8.12
CA THR A 49 4.30 -6.92 -6.82
C THR A 49 4.25 -5.78 -5.81
N ILE A 50 3.65 -6.06 -4.65
CA ILE A 50 3.66 -5.17 -3.50
C ILE A 50 4.82 -5.61 -2.60
N ASN A 51 5.80 -4.74 -2.40
CA ASN A 51 6.95 -4.98 -1.55
C ASN A 51 6.75 -4.23 -0.25
N ILE A 52 6.83 -4.92 0.88
CA ILE A 52 6.56 -4.34 2.20
C ILE A 52 7.77 -4.51 3.09
N LYS A 53 8.18 -3.42 3.72
CA LYS A 53 9.23 -3.47 4.73
C LYS A 53 8.64 -4.10 6.00
N PRO A 54 9.29 -5.10 6.58
CA PRO A 54 8.78 -5.74 7.79
C PRO A 54 8.51 -4.74 8.92
N THR A 55 7.38 -4.90 9.59
CA THR A 55 6.98 -4.06 10.72
C THR A 55 6.19 -4.93 11.70
N ASN A 56 6.11 -4.48 12.96
CA ASN A 56 5.30 -5.14 13.97
C ASN A 56 4.13 -4.28 14.45
N ASN A 57 3.90 -3.14 13.80
CA ASN A 57 2.82 -2.22 14.13
C ASN A 57 1.64 -2.48 13.20
N LEU A 58 0.54 -3.02 13.72
CA LEU A 58 -0.60 -3.41 12.89
C LEU A 58 -1.23 -2.24 12.15
N LYS A 59 -1.46 -1.12 12.83
CA LYS A 59 -2.07 0.06 12.19
C LYS A 59 -1.21 0.58 11.05
N ASP A 60 0.08 0.74 11.30
CA ASP A 60 1.03 1.20 10.29
C ASP A 60 1.08 0.23 9.11
N PHE A 61 1.10 -1.08 9.40
CA PHE A 61 1.07 -2.12 8.39
C PHE A 61 -0.18 -2.01 7.51
N LEU A 62 -1.36 -1.83 8.12
CA LEU A 62 -2.61 -1.73 7.37
C LEU A 62 -2.63 -0.51 6.45
N VAL A 63 -2.23 0.65 6.95
CA VAL A 63 -2.15 1.86 6.13
C VAL A 63 -1.23 1.62 4.94
N THR A 64 -0.08 1.02 5.19
CA THR A 64 0.93 0.75 4.18
C THR A 64 0.42 -0.21 3.11
N VAL A 65 -0.19 -1.32 3.52
CA VAL A 65 -0.72 -2.32 2.58
C VAL A 65 -1.80 -1.72 1.70
N TYR A 66 -2.76 -1.02 2.30
CA TYR A 66 -3.85 -0.41 1.53
C TYR A 66 -3.35 0.71 0.62
N HIS A 67 -2.32 1.44 1.03
CA HIS A 67 -1.67 2.42 0.18
C HIS A 67 -1.17 1.77 -1.13
N GLU A 68 -0.45 0.66 -1.01
CA GLU A 68 0.07 -0.04 -2.19
C GLU A 68 -1.03 -0.74 -2.98
N ILE A 69 -2.09 -1.19 -2.32
CA ILE A 69 -3.27 -1.74 -3.00
C ILE A 69 -3.92 -0.70 -3.91
N ASP A 70 -3.99 0.55 -3.47
CA ASP A 70 -4.54 1.62 -4.30
C ASP A 70 -3.74 1.78 -5.59
N HIS A 71 -2.42 1.73 -5.50
CA HIS A 71 -1.57 1.76 -6.71
C HIS A 71 -1.85 0.57 -7.61
N ALA A 72 -1.97 -0.63 -7.04
CA ALA A 72 -2.25 -1.84 -7.83
C ALA A 72 -3.63 -1.78 -8.49
N LEU A 73 -4.62 -1.21 -7.81
CA LEU A 73 -5.95 -1.00 -8.38
C LEU A 73 -5.91 -0.04 -9.55
N ASP A 74 -5.14 1.04 -9.44
CA ASP A 74 -4.96 1.97 -10.56
C ASP A 74 -4.25 1.31 -11.74
N ALA A 75 -3.23 0.50 -11.46
CA ALA A 75 -2.53 -0.24 -12.51
C ALA A 75 -3.46 -1.22 -13.23
N LYS A 76 -4.35 -1.86 -12.49
CA LYS A 76 -5.35 -2.76 -13.06
C LYS A 76 -6.36 -2.00 -13.92
N LYS A 77 -6.78 -0.81 -13.44
CA LYS A 77 -7.76 0.02 -14.12
C LYS A 77 -7.23 0.58 -15.44
N TYR A 78 -6.01 1.10 -15.44
CA TYR A 78 -5.44 1.78 -16.61
C TYR A 78 -4.58 0.86 -17.48
N GLY A 79 -4.11 -0.27 -16.96
CA GLY A 79 -3.09 -1.10 -17.59
C GLY A 79 -1.70 -0.63 -17.22
N LYS A 80 -0.73 -1.53 -17.26
CA LYS A 80 0.64 -1.27 -16.80
C LYS A 80 1.28 -0.05 -17.46
N LYS A 81 1.24 -0.01 -18.79
CA LYS A 81 1.88 1.07 -19.56
C LYS A 81 1.27 2.43 -19.25
N LYS A 82 -0.06 2.52 -19.28
CA LYS A 82 -0.77 3.78 -19.07
C LYS A 82 -0.64 4.26 -17.64
N TYR A 83 -0.68 3.34 -16.68
CA TYR A 83 -0.47 3.68 -15.27
C TYR A 83 0.92 4.29 -15.07
N LYS A 84 1.94 3.66 -15.64
CA LYS A 84 3.32 4.13 -15.52
C LYS A 84 3.48 5.53 -16.13
N GLU A 85 2.92 5.75 -17.31
CA GLU A 85 2.96 7.05 -17.97
C GLU A 85 2.29 8.14 -17.14
N LYS A 86 1.11 7.83 -16.59
CA LYS A 86 0.38 8.78 -15.74
C LYS A 86 1.12 9.09 -14.45
N TYR A 87 1.68 8.08 -13.82
CA TYR A 87 2.43 8.25 -12.58
C TYR A 87 3.65 9.15 -12.80
N GLU A 88 4.42 8.89 -13.86
CA GLU A 88 5.59 9.67 -14.19
C GLU A 88 5.23 11.13 -14.53
N MET A 89 4.10 11.34 -15.20
CA MET A 89 3.62 12.68 -15.50
C MET A 89 3.31 13.45 -14.23
N GLU A 90 2.63 12.82 -13.26
CA GLU A 90 2.32 13.47 -11.98
C GLU A 90 3.59 13.77 -11.18
N MET A 91 4.58 12.89 -11.24
CA MET A 91 5.87 13.16 -10.62
C MET A 91 6.52 14.40 -11.19
N GLY A 92 6.45 14.56 -12.52
CA GLY A 92 6.96 15.74 -13.21
C GLY A 92 6.27 17.02 -12.77
N TYR A 93 4.95 17.00 -12.67
CA TYR A 93 4.17 18.16 -12.21
C TYR A 93 4.51 18.54 -10.78
N ALA A 94 4.57 17.58 -9.88
CA ALA A 94 4.89 17.82 -8.48
C ALA A 94 6.27 18.46 -8.34
N GLY A 95 7.27 17.93 -9.04
CA GLY A 95 8.63 18.48 -9.03
C GLY A 95 8.70 19.86 -9.64
N ALA A 96 8.00 20.10 -10.75
CA ALA A 96 7.99 21.38 -11.43
C ALA A 96 7.38 22.49 -10.58
N ASN A 97 6.44 22.16 -9.69
CA ASN A 97 5.80 23.11 -8.81
C ASN A 97 6.55 23.30 -7.49
N GLY A 98 7.78 22.79 -7.38
CA GLY A 98 8.62 22.94 -6.19
C GLY A 98 8.30 21.96 -5.08
N GLY A 99 7.41 21.00 -5.32
CA GLY A 99 7.07 19.97 -4.34
C GLY A 99 7.97 18.75 -4.45
N ASP A 100 7.74 17.78 -3.57
CA ASP A 100 8.41 16.50 -3.61
C ASP A 100 7.75 15.61 -4.67
N ALA A 101 8.54 15.09 -5.60
CA ALA A 101 8.02 14.30 -6.71
C ALA A 101 7.28 13.04 -6.27
N HIS A 102 7.69 12.45 -5.14
CA HIS A 102 7.01 11.26 -4.60
C HIS A 102 5.83 11.66 -3.71
N ASP A 103 6.09 12.48 -2.68
CA ASP A 103 5.07 12.76 -1.65
C ASP A 103 3.95 13.66 -2.16
N ASP A 104 4.24 14.60 -3.07
CA ASP A 104 3.24 15.54 -3.60
C ASP A 104 2.60 15.07 -4.89
N ASN A 105 2.90 13.86 -5.33
CA ASN A 105 2.30 13.24 -6.50
C ASN A 105 0.83 12.91 -6.20
N TYR A 106 -0.07 13.22 -7.15
CA TYR A 106 -1.49 12.96 -6.99
C TYR A 106 -1.79 11.51 -6.62
N PHE A 107 -1.12 10.55 -7.26
CA PHE A 107 -1.35 9.13 -6.99
C PHE A 107 -0.90 8.74 -5.59
N GLU A 108 0.18 9.34 -5.09
CA GLU A 108 0.66 9.08 -3.74
C GLU A 108 -0.28 9.67 -2.68
N GLU A 109 -0.75 10.90 -2.90
CA GLU A 109 -1.71 11.52 -1.98
C GLU A 109 -3.02 10.73 -1.92
N LYS A 110 -3.52 10.32 -3.08
CA LYS A 110 -4.74 9.52 -3.17
C LYS A 110 -4.55 8.17 -2.45
N ALA A 111 -3.42 7.52 -2.67
CA ALA A 111 -3.12 6.24 -2.07
C ALA A 111 -3.01 6.34 -0.55
N GLU A 112 -2.43 7.42 -0.04
CA GLU A 112 -2.30 7.63 1.40
C GLU A 112 -3.68 7.83 2.04
N ARG A 113 -4.55 8.62 1.42
CA ARG A 113 -5.92 8.81 1.92
C ARG A 113 -6.68 7.48 1.93
N TYR A 114 -6.57 6.71 0.86
CA TYR A 114 -7.19 5.39 0.75
C TYR A 114 -6.69 4.45 1.84
N GLY A 115 -5.37 4.42 2.04
CA GLY A 115 -4.75 3.57 3.05
C GLY A 115 -5.26 3.86 4.44
N ARG A 116 -5.32 5.13 4.81
CA ARG A 116 -5.82 5.54 6.12
C ARG A 116 -7.29 5.21 6.31
N LYS A 117 -8.10 5.45 5.28
CA LYS A 117 -9.53 5.15 5.32
C LYS A 117 -9.78 3.66 5.51
N MET A 118 -9.11 2.84 4.72
CA MET A 118 -9.31 1.39 4.77
C MET A 118 -8.77 0.77 6.06
N ALA A 119 -7.64 1.28 6.56
CA ALA A 119 -7.11 0.83 7.84
C ALA A 119 -8.09 1.09 8.97
N ARG A 120 -8.70 2.28 9.00
CA ARG A 120 -9.73 2.60 9.99
C ARG A 120 -10.92 1.66 9.90
N LYS A 121 -11.38 1.36 8.68
CA LYS A 121 -12.49 0.43 8.48
C LYS A 121 -12.15 -0.98 8.99
N PHE A 122 -10.95 -1.44 8.68
CA PHE A 122 -10.49 -2.76 9.13
C PHE A 122 -10.49 -2.83 10.65
N LEU A 123 -9.93 -1.82 11.30
CA LEU A 123 -9.81 -1.80 12.77
C LEU A 123 -11.16 -1.67 13.47
N LYS A 124 -12.14 -1.00 12.84
CA LYS A 124 -13.48 -0.88 13.42
C LYS A 124 -14.27 -2.19 13.42
N LYS A 125 -13.96 -3.09 12.51
CA LYS A 125 -14.65 -4.38 12.42
C LYS A 125 -14.18 -5.40 13.43
N ARG A 126 -13.21 -5.05 14.28
CA ARG A 126 -12.59 -5.97 15.23
C ARG A 126 -13.03 -5.72 16.67
#